data_3fece35adb3d0318800d2ffa9afd60e0
#
_entry.id   3fece35adb3d0318800d2ffa9afd60e0
#
_cell.length_a   1.000
_cell.length_b   1.000
_cell.length_c   1.000
_cell.angle_alpha   90.00
_cell.angle_beta   90.00
_cell.angle_gamma   90.00
#
_symmetry.space_group_name_H-M   'P 1'
#
loop_
_entity.id
_entity.type
_entity.pdbx_description
1 polymer ?
#
loop_
_entity_poly.entity_id
_entity_poly.type
_entity_poly.pdbx_seq_one_letter_code
_entity_poly.pdbx_strand_id
1 'polypeptide(L)'
;MAIWGLVAEATVGLGERKHTEAHVLTHVEGTREEALAVLEQRARTHLPEHPRNPRRRRLLRTADGFLLVVDGTWQSHATRFSVAELLEDSDRPLPPARDEGEPGSATEPGPGARQSPPEPTPETAPGEPRDEDGVPLRPSWLGRPDLP
;
A
#
# COMPACT_ATOMS: atom_id res chain seq x y z
N MET A 1 -4.62 5.41 17.27
CA MET A 1 -5.12 6.31 16.23
C MET A 1 -4.81 5.71 14.87
N ALA A 2 -5.70 5.83 13.90
CA ALA A 2 -5.45 5.34 12.56
C ALA A 2 -4.40 6.22 11.86
N ILE A 3 -3.61 5.61 10.98
CA ILE A 3 -2.68 6.32 10.12
C ILE A 3 -3.28 6.33 8.72
N TRP A 4 -3.36 7.52 8.12
CA TRP A 4 -3.93 7.71 6.80
C TRP A 4 -2.84 8.08 5.80
N GLY A 5 -2.73 7.32 4.72
CA GLY A 5 -1.93 7.68 3.57
C GLY A 5 -2.69 8.66 2.67
N LEU A 6 -2.04 9.77 2.32
CA LEU A 6 -2.55 10.69 1.31
C LEU A 6 -1.97 10.28 -0.05
N VAL A 7 -2.83 9.82 -0.94
CA VAL A 7 -2.43 9.24 -2.22
C VAL A 7 -2.78 10.17 -3.37
N ALA A 8 -1.87 10.36 -4.30
CA ALA A 8 -2.12 11.03 -5.56
C ALA A 8 -1.92 10.05 -6.72
N GLU A 9 -2.90 9.98 -7.61
CA GLU A 9 -2.89 9.15 -8.80
C GLU A 9 -2.98 10.06 -10.04
N ALA A 10 -2.03 9.94 -10.93
CA ALA A 10 -2.00 10.69 -12.17
C ALA A 10 -1.81 9.76 -13.36
N THR A 11 -2.49 10.07 -14.45
CA THR A 11 -2.24 9.38 -15.73
C THR A 11 -1.04 10.01 -16.40
N VAL A 12 -0.01 9.23 -16.63
CA VAL A 12 1.23 9.62 -17.30
C VAL A 12 1.39 8.87 -18.62
N GLY A 13 2.22 9.42 -19.51
CA GLY A 13 2.47 8.83 -20.83
C GLY A 13 1.61 9.43 -21.95
N LEU A 14 1.91 9.02 -23.17
CA LEU A 14 1.27 9.49 -24.41
C LEU A 14 0.74 8.31 -25.24
N GLY A 15 -0.41 8.50 -25.88
CA GLY A 15 -1.01 7.52 -26.78
C GLY A 15 -1.34 6.20 -26.07
N GLU A 16 -0.86 5.09 -26.61
CA GLU A 16 -1.09 3.73 -26.08
C GLU A 16 -0.23 3.41 -24.84
N ARG A 17 0.76 4.23 -24.53
CA ARG A 17 1.64 4.07 -23.35
C ARG A 17 1.16 4.86 -22.14
N LYS A 18 -0.13 5.17 -22.08
CA LYS A 18 -0.73 5.80 -20.90
C LYS A 18 -0.84 4.77 -19.78
N HIS A 19 -0.36 5.13 -18.62
CA HIS A 19 -0.53 4.35 -17.39
C HIS A 19 -0.81 5.28 -16.21
N THR A 20 -1.36 4.73 -15.15
CA THR A 20 -1.62 5.48 -13.93
C THR A 20 -0.49 5.22 -12.95
N GLU A 21 0.11 6.29 -12.44
CA GLU A 21 1.08 6.24 -11.35
C GLU A 21 0.43 6.73 -10.07
N ALA A 22 0.62 5.97 -8.99
CA ALA A 22 0.17 6.32 -7.66
C ALA A 22 1.38 6.67 -6.77
N HIS A 23 1.27 7.77 -6.05
CA HIS A 23 2.29 8.23 -5.12
C HIS A 23 1.67 8.51 -3.76
N VAL A 24 2.29 8.01 -2.69
CA VAL A 24 1.95 8.41 -1.33
C VAL A 24 2.63 9.75 -1.04
N LEU A 25 1.84 10.79 -0.85
CA LEU A 25 2.34 12.15 -0.61
C LEU A 25 2.89 12.31 0.80
N THR A 26 2.16 11.79 1.79
CA THR A 26 2.51 11.81 3.21
C THR A 26 1.55 10.93 4.00
N HIS A 27 1.85 10.74 5.28
CA HIS A 27 0.96 10.07 6.24
C HIS A 27 0.45 11.09 7.25
N VAL A 28 -0.77 10.89 7.73
CA VAL A 28 -1.44 11.70 8.77
C VAL A 28 -1.97 10.77 9.84
N GLU A 29 -1.57 11.00 11.08
CA GLU A 29 -2.15 10.31 12.25
C GLU A 29 -3.38 11.09 12.72
N GLY A 30 -4.49 10.40 12.93
CA GLY A 30 -5.71 11.02 13.41
C GLY A 30 -6.97 10.46 12.77
N THR A 31 -7.96 11.33 12.61
CA THR A 31 -9.23 11.00 12.00
C THR A 31 -9.16 11.10 10.46
N ARG A 32 -10.09 10.45 9.81
CA ARG A 32 -10.24 10.54 8.34
C ARG A 32 -10.52 11.97 7.89
N GLU A 33 -11.28 12.72 8.68
CA GLU A 33 -11.64 14.12 8.42
C GLU A 33 -10.40 15.03 8.45
N GLU A 34 -9.52 14.82 9.41
CA GLU A 34 -8.25 15.55 9.50
C GLU A 34 -7.35 15.24 8.29
N ALA A 35 -7.25 13.97 7.92
CA ALA A 35 -6.52 13.56 6.73
C ALA A 35 -7.09 14.18 5.44
N LEU A 36 -8.43 14.23 5.30
CA LEU A 36 -9.10 14.89 4.18
C LEU A 36 -8.84 16.40 4.15
N ALA A 37 -8.80 17.07 5.29
CA ALA A 37 -8.49 18.50 5.36
C ALA A 37 -7.04 18.79 4.89
N VAL A 38 -6.08 17.96 5.30
CA VAL A 38 -4.69 18.05 4.83
C VAL A 38 -4.61 17.77 3.33
N LEU A 39 -5.33 16.73 2.85
CA LEU A 39 -5.37 16.38 1.44
C LEU A 39 -5.95 17.51 0.59
N GLU A 40 -6.99 18.19 1.06
CA GLU A 40 -7.58 19.35 0.36
C GLU A 40 -6.54 20.45 0.13
N GLN A 41 -5.76 20.79 1.17
CA GLN A 41 -4.68 21.78 1.05
C GLN A 41 -3.64 21.34 0.02
N ARG A 42 -3.24 20.08 0.05
CA ARG A 42 -2.30 19.53 -0.94
C ARG A 42 -2.86 19.58 -2.35
N ALA A 43 -4.11 19.18 -2.55
CA ALA A 43 -4.77 19.22 -3.86
C ALA A 43 -4.93 20.65 -4.39
N ARG A 44 -5.20 21.63 -3.53
CA ARG A 44 -5.30 23.05 -3.91
C ARG A 44 -3.97 23.64 -4.39
N THR A 45 -2.87 23.22 -3.79
CA THR A 45 -1.53 23.74 -4.09
C THR A 45 -0.78 22.87 -5.10
N HIS A 46 -1.32 21.71 -5.46
CA HIS A 46 -0.68 20.78 -6.38
C HIS A 46 -0.54 21.40 -7.77
N LEU A 47 0.69 21.40 -8.28
CA LEU A 47 1.01 21.83 -9.63
C LEU A 47 1.34 20.58 -10.46
N PRO A 48 0.45 20.12 -11.32
CA PRO A 48 0.74 18.98 -12.17
C PRO A 48 1.80 19.36 -13.22
N GLU A 49 2.63 18.42 -13.61
CA GLU A 49 3.65 18.60 -14.63
C GLU A 49 3.03 18.93 -15.99
N HIS A 50 1.84 18.42 -16.24
CA HIS A 50 1.07 18.68 -17.46
C HIS A 50 -0.35 19.17 -17.14
N PRO A 51 -0.93 20.03 -17.99
CA PRO A 51 -0.37 20.65 -19.19
C PRO A 51 0.57 21.80 -18.85
N ARG A 52 1.61 22.04 -19.66
CA ARG A 52 2.54 23.17 -19.46
C ARG A 52 1.87 24.53 -19.57
N ASN A 53 0.80 24.62 -20.36
CA ASN A 53 -0.02 25.83 -20.52
C ASN A 53 -1.47 25.53 -20.08
N PRO A 54 -1.76 25.61 -18.78
CA PRO A 54 -3.09 25.37 -18.25
C PRO A 54 -4.03 26.52 -18.65
N ARG A 55 -5.20 26.18 -19.18
CA ARG A 55 -6.27 27.14 -19.49
C ARG A 55 -7.33 27.21 -18.40
N ARG A 56 -7.65 26.08 -17.80
CA ARG A 56 -8.66 25.99 -16.76
C ARG A 56 -8.27 24.93 -15.76
N ARG A 57 -8.48 25.23 -14.49
CA ARG A 57 -8.24 24.31 -13.38
C ARG A 57 -9.53 24.14 -12.58
N ARG A 58 -9.90 22.88 -12.34
CA ARG A 58 -11.10 22.52 -11.56
C ARG A 58 -10.72 21.51 -10.50
N LEU A 59 -11.04 21.81 -9.24
CA LEU A 59 -10.91 20.87 -8.14
C LEU A 59 -12.30 20.45 -7.71
N LEU A 60 -12.57 19.16 -7.82
CA LEU A 60 -13.86 18.53 -7.52
C LEU A 60 -13.71 17.69 -6.26
N ARG A 61 -14.72 17.68 -5.41
CA ARG A 61 -14.76 16.78 -4.25
C ARG A 61 -15.34 15.43 -4.68
N THR A 62 -14.71 14.35 -4.23
CA THR A 62 -15.19 12.97 -4.39
C THR A 62 -15.51 12.36 -3.03
N ALA A 63 -16.03 11.15 -2.99
CA ALA A 63 -16.39 10.50 -1.73
C ALA A 63 -15.20 10.23 -0.81
N ASP A 64 -14.03 9.99 -1.39
CA ASP A 64 -12.79 9.58 -0.72
C ASP A 64 -11.67 10.62 -0.85
N GLY A 65 -11.96 11.79 -1.44
CA GLY A 65 -10.95 12.84 -1.61
C GLY A 65 -11.31 13.88 -2.66
N PHE A 66 -10.43 14.10 -3.63
CA PHE A 66 -10.55 15.17 -4.60
C PHE A 66 -10.07 14.73 -5.99
N LEU A 67 -10.65 15.33 -7.02
CA LEU A 67 -10.21 15.18 -8.40
C LEU A 67 -9.83 16.55 -8.95
N LEU A 68 -8.57 16.71 -9.31
CA LEU A 68 -8.06 17.89 -9.99
C LEU A 68 -8.07 17.64 -11.49
N VAL A 69 -8.79 18.47 -12.23
CA VAL A 69 -8.81 18.46 -13.69
C VAL A 69 -8.21 19.76 -14.20
N VAL A 70 -7.19 19.63 -15.03
CA VAL A 70 -6.51 20.77 -15.65
C VAL A 70 -6.63 20.66 -17.17
N ASP A 71 -7.34 21.60 -17.75
CA ASP A 71 -7.52 21.68 -19.20
C ASP A 71 -6.34 22.43 -19.83
N GLY A 72 -5.70 21.80 -20.77
CA GLY A 72 -4.71 22.41 -21.64
C GLY A 72 -5.33 22.84 -22.96
N THR A 73 -4.48 23.18 -23.93
CA THR A 73 -4.93 23.63 -25.27
C THR A 73 -5.57 22.47 -26.06
N TRP A 74 -5.03 21.25 -25.92
CA TRP A 74 -5.41 20.10 -26.75
C TRP A 74 -5.96 18.91 -25.94
N GLN A 75 -5.62 18.82 -24.68
CA GLN A 75 -6.10 17.74 -23.82
C GLN A 75 -6.18 18.15 -22.36
N SER A 76 -7.04 17.45 -21.62
CA SER A 76 -7.19 17.62 -20.19
C SER A 76 -6.41 16.53 -19.44
N HIS A 77 -5.85 16.90 -18.31
CA HIS A 77 -5.14 16.02 -17.41
C HIS A 77 -5.88 15.95 -16.08
N ALA A 78 -5.97 14.75 -15.53
CA ALA A 78 -6.63 14.54 -14.25
C ALA A 78 -5.64 13.95 -13.24
N THR A 79 -5.69 14.46 -12.01
CA THR A 79 -5.01 13.89 -10.86
C THR A 79 -6.05 13.61 -9.78
N ARG A 80 -6.13 12.37 -9.34
CA ARG A 80 -7.00 11.95 -8.25
C ARG A 80 -6.22 12.00 -6.94
N PHE A 81 -6.84 12.55 -5.92
CA PHE A 81 -6.33 12.56 -4.55
C PHE A 81 -7.29 11.80 -3.66
N SER A 82 -6.79 10.83 -2.91
CA SER A 82 -7.59 10.02 -2.00
C SER A 82 -6.90 9.82 -0.66
N VAL A 83 -7.69 9.55 0.38
CA VAL A 83 -7.19 9.07 1.66
C VAL A 83 -7.40 7.57 1.76
N ALA A 84 -6.39 6.86 2.22
CA ALA A 84 -6.43 5.43 2.47
C ALA A 84 -5.85 5.13 3.86
N GLU A 85 -6.45 4.22 4.59
CA GLU A 85 -5.90 3.77 5.87
C GLU A 85 -4.65 2.94 5.62
N LEU A 86 -3.59 3.23 6.35
CA LEU A 86 -2.34 2.49 6.28
C LEU A 86 -2.47 1.22 7.13
N LEU A 87 -2.54 0.08 6.48
CA LEU A 87 -2.68 -1.22 7.15
C LEU A 87 -1.33 -1.89 7.40
N GLU A 88 -0.37 -1.68 6.51
CA GLU A 88 0.96 -2.30 6.59
C GLU A 88 1.99 -1.36 5.97
N ASP A 89 3.17 -1.33 6.58
CA ASP A 89 4.35 -0.63 6.07
C ASP A 89 5.57 -1.52 6.33
N SER A 90 6.23 -1.97 5.27
CA SER A 90 7.39 -2.84 5.37
C SER A 90 8.61 -2.17 6.00
N ASP A 91 8.72 -0.85 5.87
CA ASP A 91 9.82 -0.08 6.44
C ASP A 91 9.56 0.30 7.90
N ARG A 92 8.29 0.35 8.31
CA ARG A 92 7.88 0.68 9.67
C ARG A 92 6.71 -0.21 10.10
N PRO A 93 6.98 -1.34 10.78
CA PRO A 93 5.91 -2.19 11.31
C PRO A 93 4.94 -1.37 12.18
N LEU A 94 3.67 -1.37 11.80
CA LEU A 94 2.63 -0.74 12.59
C LEU A 94 2.42 -1.53 13.89
N PRO A 95 2.18 -0.88 15.03
CA PRO A 95 1.74 -1.58 16.22
C PRO A 95 0.43 -2.32 15.89
N PRO A 96 0.24 -3.56 16.42
CA PRO A 96 -0.98 -4.31 16.17
C PRO A 96 -2.20 -3.47 16.58
N ALA A 97 -3.21 -3.43 15.71
CA ALA A 97 -4.47 -2.79 16.01
C ALA A 97 -4.98 -3.35 17.35
N ARG A 98 -5.21 -2.48 18.34
CA ARG A 98 -5.88 -2.89 19.55
C ARG A 98 -7.32 -3.20 19.15
N ASP A 99 -7.69 -4.47 19.20
CA ASP A 99 -9.09 -4.87 19.23
C ASP A 99 -9.74 -4.19 20.45
N GLU A 100 -10.41 -3.09 20.24
CA GLU A 100 -11.32 -2.53 21.24
C GLU A 100 -12.62 -3.33 21.19
N GLY A 101 -12.62 -4.48 21.83
CA GLY A 101 -13.82 -5.30 21.92
C GLY A 101 -13.61 -6.60 22.67
N GLU A 102 -13.35 -6.54 23.98
CA GLU A 102 -14.11 -7.33 24.95
C GLU A 102 -13.82 -6.91 26.40
N PRO A 103 -14.82 -6.57 27.18
CA PRO A 103 -14.69 -6.42 28.60
C PRO A 103 -14.91 -7.78 29.29
N GLY A 104 -13.91 -8.27 29.98
CA GLY A 104 -14.16 -9.11 31.14
C GLY A 104 -14.04 -10.60 30.95
N SER A 105 -12.93 -11.15 31.44
CA SER A 105 -12.98 -12.18 32.48
C SER A 105 -11.63 -12.30 33.17
N ALA A 106 -11.59 -11.82 34.37
CA ALA A 106 -10.56 -12.17 35.34
C ALA A 106 -10.69 -13.65 35.68
N THR A 107 -9.60 -14.40 35.52
CA THR A 107 -9.41 -15.65 36.26
C THR A 107 -7.94 -15.78 36.62
N GLU A 108 -7.73 -15.93 37.89
CA GLU A 108 -6.50 -15.97 38.63
C GLU A 108 -5.50 -17.08 38.22
N PRO A 109 -4.24 -16.98 38.71
CA PRO A 109 -3.15 -17.82 38.26
C PRO A 109 -3.10 -19.14 39.02
N GLY A 110 -3.00 -20.25 38.33
CA GLY A 110 -2.65 -21.54 38.86
C GLY A 110 -1.24 -21.97 38.45
N PRO A 111 -0.38 -22.43 39.36
CA PRO A 111 0.97 -22.84 39.00
C PRO A 111 1.00 -24.30 38.54
N GLY A 112 1.58 -24.54 37.36
CA GLY A 112 1.71 -25.88 36.83
C GLY A 112 2.71 -25.97 35.70
N ALA A 113 3.97 -26.13 36.04
CA ALA A 113 5.02 -26.51 35.11
C ALA A 113 4.69 -27.82 34.39
N ARG A 114 4.62 -27.79 33.04
CA ARG A 114 4.91 -28.97 32.21
C ARG A 114 5.66 -28.51 30.97
N GLN A 115 6.89 -28.98 30.91
CA GLN A 115 7.78 -28.94 29.77
C GLN A 115 7.09 -29.63 28.58
N SER A 116 6.92 -28.88 27.47
CA SER A 116 6.58 -29.48 26.21
C SER A 116 7.85 -29.97 25.52
N PRO A 117 7.81 -31.13 24.85
CA PRO A 117 8.97 -31.68 24.14
C PRO A 117 9.28 -30.83 22.89
N PRO A 118 10.52 -30.88 22.39
CA PRO A 118 10.93 -30.10 21.23
C PRO A 118 10.20 -30.59 19.99
N GLU A 119 9.65 -29.65 19.23
CA GLU A 119 9.11 -29.90 17.89
C GLU A 119 10.21 -30.46 16.97
N PRO A 120 9.88 -31.44 16.13
CA PRO A 120 10.84 -31.98 15.17
C PRO A 120 11.15 -30.92 14.12
N THR A 121 12.41 -30.60 13.98
CA THR A 121 13.00 -29.86 12.86
C THR A 121 12.54 -30.51 11.55
N PRO A 122 12.03 -29.74 10.56
CA PRO A 122 11.74 -30.30 9.26
C PRO A 122 13.04 -30.81 8.64
N GLU A 123 13.09 -32.11 8.42
CA GLU A 123 14.16 -32.79 7.67
C GLU A 123 14.28 -32.10 6.31
N THR A 124 15.41 -31.47 6.11
CA THR A 124 15.85 -30.96 4.81
C THR A 124 15.93 -32.13 3.85
N ALA A 125 15.06 -32.15 2.86
CA ALA A 125 15.15 -33.05 1.74
C ALA A 125 16.55 -32.95 1.09
N PRO A 126 17.13 -34.05 0.61
CA PRO A 126 18.49 -34.08 0.05
C PRO A 126 18.60 -33.10 -1.11
N GLY A 127 19.59 -32.25 -1.02
CA GLY A 127 19.76 -31.03 -1.78
C GLY A 127 19.73 -31.18 -3.28
N GLU A 128 18.88 -30.40 -3.89
CA GLU A 128 19.06 -30.03 -5.30
C GLU A 128 20.40 -29.28 -5.45
N PRO A 129 21.19 -29.59 -6.46
CA PRO A 129 22.46 -28.91 -6.71
C PRO A 129 22.18 -27.41 -6.97
N ARG A 130 22.84 -26.56 -6.17
CA ARG A 130 22.77 -25.11 -6.29
C ARG A 130 24.11 -24.57 -6.77
N ASP A 131 24.09 -23.47 -7.48
CA ASP A 131 25.31 -22.76 -7.85
C ASP A 131 25.93 -22.00 -6.68
N GLU A 132 27.05 -21.32 -6.93
CA GLU A 132 27.79 -20.57 -5.91
C GLU A 132 26.97 -19.44 -5.28
N ASP A 133 25.93 -18.93 -5.96
CA ASP A 133 25.01 -17.90 -5.51
C ASP A 133 23.76 -18.45 -4.82
N GLY A 134 23.67 -19.77 -4.62
CA GLY A 134 22.57 -20.44 -3.92
C GLY A 134 21.30 -20.64 -4.75
N VAL A 135 21.37 -20.41 -6.06
CA VAL A 135 20.26 -20.59 -6.99
C VAL A 135 20.18 -22.04 -7.45
N PRO A 136 18.99 -22.70 -7.46
CA PRO A 136 18.85 -24.06 -7.97
C PRO A 136 19.23 -24.11 -9.45
N LEU A 137 20.16 -25.02 -9.82
CA LEU A 137 20.61 -25.20 -11.20
C LEU A 137 19.50 -25.68 -12.15
N ARG A 138 18.38 -26.19 -11.62
CA ARG A 138 17.17 -26.49 -12.36
C ARG A 138 15.94 -26.14 -11.52
N PRO A 139 15.08 -25.23 -11.98
CA PRO A 139 13.79 -25.01 -11.33
C PRO A 139 12.94 -26.29 -11.38
N SER A 140 12.32 -26.66 -10.28
CA SER A 140 11.52 -27.89 -10.12
C SER A 140 10.32 -27.98 -11.08
N TRP A 141 9.94 -26.85 -11.73
CA TRP A 141 8.87 -26.79 -12.72
C TRP A 141 9.31 -27.17 -14.15
N LEU A 142 10.64 -27.18 -14.44
CA LEU A 142 11.18 -27.42 -15.79
C LEU A 142 11.22 -28.91 -16.19
N GLY A 143 10.60 -29.79 -15.46
CA GLY A 143 10.57 -31.22 -15.72
C GLY A 143 9.20 -31.86 -15.53
N ARG A 144 8.13 -31.07 -15.45
CA ARG A 144 6.78 -31.61 -15.34
C ARG A 144 6.19 -31.83 -16.71
N PRO A 145 5.84 -33.10 -17.07
CA PRO A 145 5.25 -33.43 -18.36
C PRO A 145 3.75 -33.12 -18.48
N ASP A 146 3.17 -32.50 -17.45
CA ASP A 146 1.75 -32.23 -17.27
C ASP A 146 1.36 -30.75 -17.48
N LEU A 147 2.27 -29.93 -18.02
CA LEU A 147 1.95 -28.56 -18.46
C LEU A 147 1.81 -28.56 -20.00
N PRO A 148 0.68 -28.01 -20.54
CA PRO A 148 0.45 -27.88 -21.98
C PRO A 148 1.42 -26.96 -22.67
#